data_dad698eb7f28db0749c1e666c009cba9
#
_entry.id   dad698eb7f28db0749c1e666c009cba9
#
_cell.length_a   1.000
_cell.length_b   1.000
_cell.length_c   1.000
_cell.angle_alpha   90.00
_cell.angle_beta   90.00
_cell.angle_gamma   90.00
#
_symmetry.space_group_name_H-M   'P 1'
#
loop_
_entity.id
_entity.type
_entity.pdbx_description
1 polymer ?
#
loop_
_entity_poly.entity_id
_entity_poly.type
_entity_poly.pdbx_seq_one_letter_code
_entity_poly.pdbx_strand_id
1 'polypeptide(L)'
;MTKTALVTGAGRRFGFEVAKALIEDGYKVFAHYNRSKDGVDELSKLGAEPVQADFTRQDDVNALVAQVKKDAPTLDLLINNASCFFDNDTVDNXPEALAAVFQVHNXAPYLLITGLQQXLSNSDNGLIINITDIYTDXPSTXYIAYCAAKAGLAXMTQAFXKTXAPXVRVNAIQPGPILFLPEHDNEHKMQVLDETPLRVEGGLKPMIDTVRFLRDNPFLTGESIKVDGGRALKL
;
A
#
# COMPACT_ATOMS: atom_id res chain seq x y z
N MET A 1 4.61 -10.11 -23.40
CA MET A 1 5.28 -8.85 -22.97
C MET A 1 5.61 -8.92 -21.49
N THR A 2 6.66 -8.23 -21.04
CA THR A 2 7.02 -8.16 -19.61
C THR A 2 5.97 -7.34 -18.88
N LYS A 3 5.41 -7.89 -17.82
CA LYS A 3 4.44 -7.17 -16.98
C LYS A 3 5.11 -6.06 -16.18
N THR A 4 4.38 -5.01 -15.88
CA THR A 4 4.90 -3.81 -15.21
C THR A 4 4.11 -3.53 -13.94
N ALA A 5 4.82 -3.20 -12.86
CA ALA A 5 4.20 -2.83 -11.58
C ALA A 5 4.78 -1.54 -11.02
N LEU A 6 3.96 -0.78 -10.32
CA LEU A 6 4.40 0.35 -9.48
C LEU A 6 4.09 -0.01 -8.02
N VAL A 7 5.13 -0.01 -7.18
CA VAL A 7 4.98 -0.25 -5.74
C VAL A 7 5.36 1.04 -5.00
N THR A 8 4.41 1.63 -4.29
CA THR A 8 4.72 2.83 -3.50
C THR A 8 5.23 2.46 -2.11
N GLY A 9 6.21 3.21 -1.61
CA GLY A 9 6.86 2.91 -0.34
C GLY A 9 7.70 1.65 -0.38
N ALA A 10 8.42 1.42 -1.50
CA ALA A 10 9.20 0.21 -1.73
C ALA A 10 10.55 0.19 -1.02
N GLY A 11 10.90 1.23 -0.24
CA GLY A 11 12.22 1.33 0.38
C GLY A 11 12.45 0.43 1.59
N ARG A 12 11.41 -0.18 2.16
CA ARG A 12 11.54 -0.99 3.38
C ARG A 12 10.30 -1.86 3.62
N ARG A 13 10.44 -2.83 4.53
CA ARG A 13 9.35 -3.67 5.06
C ARG A 13 8.52 -4.29 3.92
N PHE A 14 7.18 -4.27 4.04
CA PHE A 14 6.30 -4.91 3.06
C PHE A 14 6.52 -4.39 1.64
N GLY A 15 6.64 -3.07 1.47
CA GLY A 15 6.87 -2.49 0.14
C GLY A 15 8.12 -3.05 -0.54
N PHE A 16 9.21 -3.22 0.22
CA PHE A 16 10.45 -3.80 -0.28
C PHE A 16 10.25 -5.27 -0.67
N GLU A 17 9.67 -6.07 0.24
CA GLU A 17 9.53 -7.50 0.01
C GLU A 17 8.54 -7.80 -1.13
N VAL A 18 7.44 -7.04 -1.24
CA VAL A 18 6.50 -7.25 -2.35
C VAL A 18 7.11 -6.82 -3.68
N ALA A 19 7.91 -5.74 -3.71
CA ALA A 19 8.61 -5.33 -4.92
C ALA A 19 9.60 -6.43 -5.37
N LYS A 20 10.36 -6.97 -4.41
CA LYS A 20 11.29 -8.07 -4.67
C LYS A 20 10.55 -9.30 -5.22
N ALA A 21 9.45 -9.71 -4.58
CA ALA A 21 8.64 -10.84 -5.02
C ALA A 21 8.08 -10.64 -6.44
N LEU A 22 7.68 -9.40 -6.78
CA LEU A 22 7.18 -9.10 -8.12
C LEU A 22 8.31 -9.20 -9.18
N ILE A 23 9.53 -8.76 -8.83
CA ILE A 23 10.69 -8.93 -9.72
C ILE A 23 10.93 -10.44 -9.95
N GLU A 24 10.90 -11.26 -8.89
CA GLU A 24 11.04 -12.72 -8.98
C GLU A 24 9.91 -13.34 -9.83
N ASP A 25 8.71 -12.76 -9.79
CA ASP A 25 7.57 -13.17 -10.63
C ASP A 25 7.66 -12.64 -12.06
N GLY A 26 8.75 -11.94 -12.44
CA GLY A 26 9.01 -11.49 -13.81
C GLY A 26 8.48 -10.11 -14.16
N TYR A 27 8.12 -9.29 -13.17
CA TYR A 27 7.66 -7.92 -13.42
C TYR A 27 8.84 -6.96 -13.57
N LYS A 28 8.71 -5.97 -14.45
CA LYS A 28 9.47 -4.72 -14.37
C LYS A 28 8.82 -3.89 -13.26
N VAL A 29 9.56 -3.52 -12.22
CA VAL A 29 9.00 -2.83 -11.06
C VAL A 29 9.53 -1.39 -10.98
N PHE A 30 8.62 -0.41 -10.96
CA PHE A 30 8.92 0.95 -10.52
C PHE A 30 8.83 0.95 -8.99
N ALA A 31 9.96 1.20 -8.33
CA ALA A 31 10.08 1.15 -6.87
C ALA A 31 10.08 2.58 -6.31
N HIS A 32 8.90 3.04 -5.88
CA HIS A 32 8.81 4.40 -5.33
C HIS A 32 9.31 4.45 -3.89
N TYR A 33 10.03 5.50 -3.57
CA TYR A 33 10.51 5.80 -2.22
C TYR A 33 10.50 7.31 -1.97
N ASN A 34 10.48 7.70 -0.67
CA ASN A 34 10.69 9.10 -0.28
C ASN A 34 12.14 9.28 0.20
N ARG A 35 12.48 8.76 1.38
CA ARG A 35 13.81 8.93 2.01
C ARG A 35 14.57 7.61 2.14
N SER A 36 13.88 6.49 2.37
CA SER A 36 14.50 5.18 2.63
C SER A 36 15.09 4.60 1.35
N LYS A 37 16.36 4.87 1.09
CA LYS A 37 17.03 4.52 -0.15
C LYS A 37 17.66 3.12 -0.14
N ASP A 38 18.07 2.61 1.03
CA ASP A 38 18.86 1.38 1.11
C ASP A 38 18.16 0.18 0.44
N GLY A 39 16.87 -0.02 0.74
CA GLY A 39 16.11 -1.10 0.10
C GLY A 39 15.94 -0.88 -1.39
N VAL A 40 15.77 0.38 -1.82
CA VAL A 40 15.60 0.71 -3.23
C VAL A 40 16.89 0.46 -4.02
N ASP A 41 18.05 0.73 -3.41
CA ASP A 41 19.35 0.42 -4.05
C ASP A 41 19.51 -1.09 -4.24
N GLU A 42 19.03 -1.90 -3.27
CA GLU A 42 19.01 -3.37 -3.44
C GLU A 42 18.05 -3.79 -4.56
N LEU A 43 16.83 -3.22 -4.59
CA LEU A 43 15.86 -3.52 -5.64
C LEU A 43 16.39 -3.12 -7.02
N SER A 44 17.15 -2.01 -7.12
CA SER A 44 17.75 -1.57 -8.38
C SER A 44 18.77 -2.59 -8.90
N LYS A 45 19.54 -3.20 -8.01
CA LYS A 45 20.48 -4.29 -8.40
C LYS A 45 19.72 -5.51 -8.93
N LEU A 46 18.46 -5.70 -8.55
CA LEU A 46 17.59 -6.77 -9.04
C LEU A 46 16.81 -6.36 -10.30
N GLY A 47 16.99 -5.11 -10.79
CA GLY A 47 16.38 -4.65 -12.03
C GLY A 47 15.18 -3.72 -11.85
N ALA A 48 14.87 -3.29 -10.63
CA ALA A 48 13.81 -2.31 -10.41
C ALA A 48 14.25 -0.91 -10.86
N GLU A 49 13.28 -0.11 -11.25
CA GLU A 49 13.49 1.30 -11.61
C GLU A 49 13.11 2.18 -10.41
N PRO A 50 14.07 2.83 -9.75
CA PRO A 50 13.76 3.66 -8.58
C PRO A 50 13.09 4.97 -9.00
N VAL A 51 12.05 5.38 -8.26
CA VAL A 51 11.37 6.66 -8.47
C VAL A 51 11.21 7.35 -7.13
N GLN A 52 11.85 8.49 -6.97
CA GLN A 52 11.74 9.28 -5.74
C GLN A 52 10.57 10.27 -5.85
N ALA A 53 9.75 10.34 -4.79
CA ALA A 53 8.70 11.35 -4.67
C ALA A 53 8.30 11.52 -3.20
N ASP A 54 8.04 12.75 -2.79
CA ASP A 54 7.47 13.02 -1.47
C ASP A 54 5.95 13.18 -1.62
N PHE A 55 5.20 12.20 -1.11
CA PHE A 55 3.74 12.18 -1.25
C PHE A 55 3.03 13.25 -0.42
N THR A 56 3.74 14.01 0.40
CA THR A 56 3.17 15.22 1.03
C THR A 56 3.13 16.39 0.04
N ARG A 57 3.74 16.25 -1.14
CA ARG A 57 3.84 17.29 -2.18
C ARG A 57 3.15 16.79 -3.46
N GLN A 58 2.05 17.45 -3.83
CA GLN A 58 1.29 17.06 -5.03
C GLN A 58 2.15 17.09 -6.30
N ASP A 59 3.05 18.06 -6.42
CA ASP A 59 3.92 18.18 -7.60
C ASP A 59 4.82 16.95 -7.77
N ASP A 60 5.32 16.40 -6.65
CA ASP A 60 6.15 15.18 -6.69
C ASP A 60 5.32 13.97 -7.17
N VAL A 61 4.07 13.85 -6.70
CA VAL A 61 3.16 12.78 -7.16
C VAL A 61 2.91 12.91 -8.66
N ASN A 62 2.64 14.15 -9.14
CA ASN A 62 2.41 14.40 -10.56
C ASN A 62 3.65 14.09 -11.40
N ALA A 63 4.84 14.41 -10.89
CA ALA A 63 6.10 14.10 -11.57
C ALA A 63 6.32 12.58 -11.67
N LEU A 64 6.00 11.83 -10.60
CA LEU A 64 6.05 10.37 -10.61
C LEU A 64 5.10 9.79 -11.67
N VAL A 65 3.86 10.29 -11.71
CA VAL A 65 2.88 9.87 -12.73
C VAL A 65 3.43 10.11 -14.13
N ALA A 66 4.00 11.30 -14.37
CA ALA A 66 4.56 11.65 -15.69
C ALA A 66 5.73 10.72 -16.06
N GLN A 67 6.61 10.39 -15.10
CA GLN A 67 7.73 9.48 -15.34
C GLN A 67 7.23 8.07 -15.71
N VAL A 68 6.29 7.50 -14.92
CA VAL A 68 5.76 6.16 -15.20
C VAL A 68 5.08 6.13 -16.58
N LYS A 69 4.30 7.16 -16.94
CA LYS A 69 3.66 7.27 -18.26
C LYS A 69 4.67 7.27 -19.41
N LYS A 70 5.79 7.95 -19.22
CA LYS A 70 6.86 8.04 -20.23
C LYS A 70 7.54 6.68 -20.44
N ASP A 71 7.77 5.94 -19.36
CA ASP A 71 8.63 4.75 -19.36
C ASP A 71 7.86 3.44 -19.44
N ALA A 72 6.51 3.47 -19.33
CA ALA A 72 5.65 2.27 -19.40
C ALA A 72 4.32 2.61 -20.06
N PRO A 73 4.09 2.16 -21.31
CA PRO A 73 2.79 2.36 -21.96
C PRO A 73 1.67 1.51 -21.33
N THR A 74 2.03 0.49 -20.58
CA THR A 74 1.10 -0.41 -19.88
C THR A 74 1.56 -0.60 -18.44
N LEU A 75 0.61 -0.54 -17.50
CA LEU A 75 0.86 -0.85 -16.09
C LEU A 75 -0.10 -1.97 -15.70
N ASP A 76 0.44 -3.11 -15.27
CA ASP A 76 -0.38 -4.26 -14.90
C ASP A 76 -0.80 -4.22 -13.43
N LEU A 77 0.00 -3.59 -12.56
CA LEU A 77 -0.26 -3.60 -11.13
C LEU A 77 0.19 -2.29 -10.48
N LEU A 78 -0.70 -1.67 -9.73
CA LEU A 78 -0.38 -0.54 -8.85
C LEU A 78 -0.63 -0.97 -7.40
N ILE A 79 0.41 -0.93 -6.56
CA ILE A 79 0.26 -1.17 -5.12
C ILE A 79 0.46 0.14 -4.36
N ASN A 80 -0.64 0.69 -3.83
CA ASN A 80 -0.63 1.86 -2.97
C ASN A 80 -0.30 1.41 -1.54
N ASN A 81 1.00 1.38 -1.21
CA ASN A 81 1.52 0.92 0.08
C ASN A 81 2.20 2.03 0.89
N ALA A 82 2.64 3.13 0.25
CA ALA A 82 3.29 4.22 0.97
C ALA A 82 2.43 4.68 2.16
N SER A 83 3.08 4.91 3.31
CA SER A 83 2.36 5.23 4.55
C SER A 83 3.22 6.10 5.45
N CYS A 84 2.55 6.94 6.22
CA CYS A 84 3.08 7.58 7.41
C CYS A 84 2.14 7.28 8.57
N PHE A 85 2.68 7.20 9.78
CA PHE A 85 1.92 6.74 10.94
C PHE A 85 2.24 7.68 12.10
N PHE A 86 1.24 8.41 12.54
CA PHE A 86 1.38 9.39 13.63
C PHE A 86 0.24 9.19 14.63
N ASP A 87 0.58 9.25 15.91
CA ASP A 87 -0.41 9.24 16.98
C ASP A 87 -1.08 10.61 17.13
N ASN A 88 -2.11 10.69 17.96
CA ASN A 88 -2.85 11.93 18.18
C ASN A 88 -1.93 13.05 18.72
N ASP A 89 -1.03 12.70 19.65
CA ASP A 89 -0.12 13.71 20.25
C ASP A 89 0.76 14.33 19.15
N THR A 90 1.29 13.53 18.23
CA THR A 90 2.07 14.04 17.10
C THR A 90 1.21 14.93 16.20
N VAL A 91 -0.01 14.51 15.89
CA VAL A 91 -0.94 15.27 15.04
C VAL A 91 -1.34 16.60 15.68
N ASP A 92 -1.60 16.60 17.00
CA ASP A 92 -2.00 17.80 17.73
C ASP A 92 -0.86 18.81 17.87
N ASN A 93 0.38 18.35 17.88
CA ASN A 93 1.58 19.20 17.99
C ASN A 93 2.30 19.47 16.67
N UNK A 94 2.09 18.74 15.38
CA UNK A 94 2.51 18.93 14.43
C UNK A 94 1.69 19.10 13.53
N PRO A 95 1.05 20.32 13.25
CA PRO A 95 -0.02 20.53 12.27
C PRO A 95 0.25 19.95 10.89
N GLU A 96 1.50 19.94 10.45
CA GLU A 96 1.88 19.32 9.17
C GLU A 96 1.69 17.81 9.18
N ALA A 97 1.69 17.17 10.36
CA ALA A 97 1.46 15.72 10.47
C ALA A 97 0.04 15.33 10.03
N LEU A 98 -0.96 16.13 10.43
CA LEU A 98 -2.35 15.88 10.01
C LEU A 98 -2.46 15.95 8.48
N ALA A 99 -1.92 17.02 7.88
CA ALA A 99 -1.94 17.18 6.43
C ALA A 99 -1.21 16.01 5.73
N ALA A 100 -0.05 15.59 6.26
CA ALA A 100 0.74 14.50 5.69
C ALA A 100 -0.04 13.18 5.68
N VAL A 101 -0.77 12.88 6.76
CA VAL A 101 -1.57 11.65 6.86
C VAL A 101 -2.57 11.57 5.69
N PHE A 102 -3.33 12.65 5.45
CA PHE A 102 -4.32 12.64 4.37
C PHE A 102 -3.67 12.76 2.98
N GLN A 103 -2.56 13.49 2.85
CA GLN A 103 -1.84 13.58 1.59
C GLN A 103 -1.31 12.20 1.17
N VAL A 104 -0.65 11.48 2.07
CA VAL A 104 -0.01 10.20 1.75
C VAL A 104 -1.05 9.10 1.51
N HIS A 105 -2.13 9.05 2.33
CA HIS A 105 -3.08 7.94 2.26
C HIS A 105 -4.28 8.18 1.35
N ASN A 106 -4.54 9.41 1.00
CA ASN A 106 -5.72 9.75 0.17
C ASN A 106 -5.36 10.54 -1.08
N UNK A 107 -4.63 11.51 -0.95
CA UNK A 107 -4.37 12.27 -1.94
C UNK A 107 -3.57 11.69 -2.94
N ALA A 108 -2.44 11.17 -2.50
CA ALA A 108 -1.50 10.55 -3.43
C ALA A 108 -2.11 9.34 -4.15
N PRO A 109 -2.73 8.35 -3.46
CA PRO A 109 -3.39 7.26 -4.18
C PRO A 109 -4.44 7.73 -5.18
N TYR A 110 -5.24 8.73 -4.86
CA TYR A 110 -6.22 9.28 -5.80
C TYR A 110 -5.54 9.77 -7.08
N LEU A 111 -4.47 10.57 -6.95
CA LEU A 111 -3.74 11.11 -8.09
C LEU A 111 -3.03 10.01 -8.90
N LEU A 112 -2.47 9.01 -8.21
CA LEU A 112 -1.83 7.87 -8.88
C LEU A 112 -2.87 7.07 -9.69
N ILE A 113 -4.01 6.75 -9.09
CA ILE A 113 -5.05 5.97 -9.75
C ILE A 113 -5.57 6.74 -10.97
N THR A 114 -5.96 8.00 -10.80
CA THR A 114 -6.53 8.80 -11.89
C THR A 114 -5.48 9.10 -12.95
N GLY A 115 -4.27 9.41 -12.53
CA GLY A 115 -3.17 9.74 -13.45
C GLY A 115 -2.69 8.53 -14.25
N LEU A 116 -2.72 7.32 -13.68
CA LEU A 116 -2.23 6.10 -14.34
C LEU A 116 -3.36 5.23 -14.90
N GLN A 117 -4.61 5.69 -14.82
CA GLN A 117 -5.79 4.92 -15.25
C GLN A 117 -5.61 4.36 -16.67
N GLN A 118 -5.16 5.18 -17.60
CA GLN A 118 -4.96 4.72 -18.98
C GLN A 118 -3.88 3.63 -19.07
N UNK A 119 -2.78 3.63 -18.22
CA UNK A 119 -1.85 2.81 -18.18
C UNK A 119 -2.25 1.63 -17.79
N LEU A 120 -3.13 1.53 -16.74
CA LEU A 120 -3.77 0.34 -16.17
C LEU A 120 -4.79 -0.28 -17.13
N SER A 121 -5.59 0.53 -17.78
CA SER A 121 -6.59 0.05 -18.74
C SER A 121 -5.98 -0.56 -20.00
N ASN A 122 -4.73 -0.28 -20.31
CA ASN A 122 -4.03 -0.91 -21.44
C ASN A 122 -3.57 -2.33 -21.13
N SER A 123 -3.63 -2.74 -19.86
CA SER A 123 -3.29 -4.11 -19.44
C SER A 123 -4.46 -5.06 -19.70
N ASP A 124 -4.17 -6.32 -20.04
CA ASP A 124 -5.18 -7.37 -20.14
C ASP A 124 -5.82 -7.73 -18.78
N ASN A 125 -5.18 -7.34 -17.67
CA ASN A 125 -5.66 -7.66 -16.32
C ASN A 125 -5.18 -6.60 -15.31
N GLY A 126 -5.47 -5.33 -15.61
CA GLY A 126 -5.05 -4.20 -14.77
C GLY A 126 -5.58 -4.34 -13.34
N LEU A 127 -4.72 -4.13 -12.36
CA LEU A 127 -5.07 -4.32 -10.95
C LEU A 127 -4.47 -3.21 -10.09
N ILE A 128 -5.31 -2.69 -9.20
CA ILE A 128 -4.88 -1.78 -8.12
C ILE A 128 -5.10 -2.50 -6.80
N ILE A 129 -4.09 -2.48 -5.94
CA ILE A 129 -4.19 -2.97 -4.56
C ILE A 129 -3.86 -1.83 -3.61
N ASN A 130 -4.82 -1.46 -2.79
CA ASN A 130 -4.64 -0.44 -1.75
C ASN A 130 -4.34 -1.11 -0.42
N ILE A 131 -3.23 -0.76 0.23
CA ILE A 131 -2.90 -1.30 1.55
C ILE A 131 -3.57 -0.38 2.59
N THR A 132 -4.70 -0.85 3.10
CA THR A 132 -5.49 -0.15 4.13
C THR A 132 -5.02 -0.61 5.52
N ASP A 133 -5.93 -0.96 6.41
CA ASP A 133 -5.59 -1.39 7.78
C ASP A 133 -6.84 -1.99 8.41
N ILE A 134 -6.71 -2.92 9.36
CA ILE A 134 -7.85 -3.41 10.15
C ILE A 134 -8.49 -2.28 10.97
N TYR A 135 -7.74 -1.23 11.27
CA TYR A 135 -8.28 -0.02 11.92
C TYR A 135 -9.29 0.73 11.05
N THR A 136 -9.43 0.37 9.78
CA THR A 136 -10.54 0.84 8.94
C THR A 136 -11.90 0.45 9.53
N ASP A 137 -11.99 -0.70 10.11
CA ASP A 137 -13.21 -1.25 10.73
C ASP A 137 -13.26 -1.07 12.25
N UNK A 138 -12.15 -1.06 13.02
CA UNK A 138 -12.03 -0.91 14.03
C UNK A 138 -11.26 -0.04 14.37
N PRO A 139 -11.58 1.28 14.46
CA PRO A 139 -10.63 2.38 14.64
C PRO A 139 -10.04 2.47 16.05
N SER A 140 -8.73 2.77 16.07
CA SER A 140 -8.01 2.99 17.33
C SER A 140 -8.24 4.39 17.83
N THR A 141 -8.45 4.54 19.12
CA THR A 141 -8.52 5.85 19.77
C THR A 141 -7.16 6.59 19.83
N UNK A 142 -6.16 5.93 19.41
CA UNK A 142 -4.96 6.45 19.40
C UNK A 142 -4.54 7.07 18.22
N TYR A 143 -5.09 6.69 17.20
CA TYR A 143 -4.60 7.08 15.88
C TYR A 143 -5.75 7.61 15.01
N ILE A 144 -6.50 8.57 15.50
CA ILE A 144 -7.78 9.01 14.89
C ILE A 144 -7.60 9.46 13.43
N ALA A 145 -6.61 10.34 13.17
CA ALA A 145 -6.35 10.84 11.81
C ALA A 145 -5.93 9.72 10.85
N TYR A 146 -5.06 8.82 11.31
CA TYR A 146 -4.61 7.67 10.52
C TYR A 146 -5.79 6.75 10.17
N CYS A 147 -6.62 6.40 11.16
CA CYS A 147 -7.79 5.56 10.95
C CYS A 147 -8.75 6.20 9.94
N ALA A 148 -8.99 7.52 10.07
CA ALA A 148 -9.86 8.26 9.15
C ALA A 148 -9.30 8.23 7.72
N ALA A 149 -7.99 8.42 7.57
CA ALA A 149 -7.36 8.40 6.25
C ALA A 149 -7.40 7.00 5.62
N LYS A 150 -7.15 5.94 6.43
CA LYS A 150 -7.23 4.56 5.93
C LYS A 150 -8.68 4.18 5.57
N ALA A 151 -9.66 4.65 6.33
CA ALA A 151 -11.08 4.48 5.99
C ALA A 151 -11.40 5.20 4.67
N GLY A 152 -10.83 6.38 4.45
CA GLY A 152 -10.94 7.10 3.18
C GLY A 152 -10.37 6.29 2.01
N LEU A 153 -9.21 5.64 2.20
CA LEU A 153 -8.61 4.79 1.17
C LEU A 153 -9.48 3.54 0.90
N ALA A 154 -10.11 2.99 1.89
CA ALA A 154 -11.07 1.89 1.74
C ALA A 154 -12.31 2.30 0.93
N UNK A 155 -12.76 3.36 1.05
CA UNK A 155 -13.71 3.84 0.40
C UNK A 155 -13.44 4.04 -0.95
N MET A 156 -12.30 4.67 -1.20
CA MET A 156 -11.82 4.86 -2.57
C MET A 156 -11.69 3.53 -3.33
N THR A 157 -11.28 2.46 -2.68
CA THR A 157 -11.22 1.12 -3.27
C THR A 157 -12.56 0.74 -3.89
N GLN A 158 -13.64 0.90 -3.14
CA GLN A 158 -14.99 0.54 -3.59
C GLN A 158 -15.51 1.52 -4.66
N ALA A 159 -15.16 2.79 -4.57
CA ALA A 159 -15.58 3.80 -5.55
C ALA A 159 -14.86 3.57 -6.90
N PHE A 160 -13.58 3.44 -6.84
CA PHE A 160 -12.81 3.20 -8.07
C PHE A 160 -13.13 1.86 -8.77
N UNK A 161 -13.45 0.83 -8.09
CA UNK A 161 -13.82 -0.27 -8.62
C UNK A 161 -14.82 -0.08 -9.53
N LYS A 162 -15.92 0.78 -9.16
CA LYS A 162 -17.10 1.06 -9.99
C LYS A 162 -16.73 1.85 -11.24
N THR A 163 -15.83 2.74 -11.15
CA THR A 163 -15.38 3.58 -12.26
C THR A 163 -14.29 2.96 -13.16
N UNK A 164 -13.38 1.94 -12.60
CA UNK A 164 -12.37 1.45 -13.25
C UNK A 164 -12.71 0.26 -13.94
N ALA A 165 -13.92 -0.42 -13.59
CA ALA A 165 -14.42 -1.63 -14.25
C ALA A 165 -15.00 -1.30 -15.63
N PRO A 166 -14.94 -2.30 -16.55
CA PRO A 166 -14.28 -3.59 -16.48
C PRO A 166 -12.77 -3.60 -16.78
N UNK A 167 -12.06 -2.53 -16.88
CA UNK A 167 -10.89 -2.41 -17.26
C UNK A 167 -9.98 -2.70 -16.38
N VAL A 168 -10.16 -2.20 -15.21
CA VAL A 168 -9.20 -2.30 -14.09
C VAL A 168 -9.93 -2.77 -12.83
N ARG A 169 -9.35 -3.77 -12.15
CA ARG A 169 -9.84 -4.25 -10.85
C ARG A 169 -9.19 -3.45 -9.71
N VAL A 170 -9.94 -3.19 -8.66
CA VAL A 170 -9.43 -2.44 -7.50
C VAL A 170 -9.82 -3.18 -6.22
N ASN A 171 -8.83 -3.58 -5.44
CA ASN A 171 -9.04 -4.29 -4.17
C ASN A 171 -8.17 -3.68 -3.08
N ALA A 172 -8.44 -4.07 -1.84
CA ALA A 172 -7.64 -3.65 -0.68
C ALA A 172 -7.16 -4.87 0.11
N ILE A 173 -6.04 -4.69 0.79
CA ILE A 173 -5.57 -5.63 1.82
C ILE A 173 -5.55 -4.85 3.15
N GLN A 174 -6.13 -5.44 4.19
CA GLN A 174 -6.21 -4.87 5.54
C GLN A 174 -5.28 -5.67 6.45
N PRO A 175 -4.01 -5.22 6.62
CA PRO A 175 -3.11 -5.93 7.52
C PRO A 175 -3.45 -5.71 8.99
N GLY A 176 -3.19 -6.73 9.81
CA GLY A 176 -3.14 -6.64 11.26
C GLY A 176 -1.69 -6.60 11.74
N PRO A 177 -1.34 -7.35 12.82
CA PRO A 177 0.03 -7.33 13.36
C PRO A 177 0.97 -8.17 12.50
N ILE A 178 1.35 -7.60 11.36
CA ILE A 178 2.18 -8.26 10.34
C ILE A 178 3.65 -8.26 10.78
N LEU A 179 4.14 -7.14 11.36
CA LEU A 179 5.55 -7.01 11.70
C LEU A 179 5.70 -6.02 12.87
N PHE A 180 6.22 -6.51 13.97
CA PHE A 180 6.54 -5.63 15.09
C PHE A 180 7.75 -4.77 14.76
N LEU A 181 7.72 -3.55 15.26
CA LEU A 181 8.83 -2.60 15.08
C LEU A 181 9.85 -2.77 16.22
N PRO A 182 11.13 -2.44 15.98
CA PRO A 182 12.15 -2.54 17.03
C PRO A 182 11.81 -1.75 18.30
N GLU A 183 11.09 -0.63 18.14
CA GLU A 183 10.68 0.22 19.26
C GLU A 183 9.50 -0.33 20.07
N HIS A 184 8.80 -1.34 19.58
CA HIS A 184 7.72 -1.97 20.36
C HIS A 184 8.30 -2.81 21.48
N ASP A 185 7.94 -2.51 22.72
CA ASP A 185 8.40 -3.27 23.87
C ASP A 185 7.66 -4.61 23.99
N ASN A 186 8.12 -5.46 24.89
CA ASN A 186 7.55 -6.80 25.07
C ASN A 186 6.12 -6.76 25.61
N GLU A 187 5.77 -5.78 26.42
CA GLU A 187 4.41 -5.65 26.96
C GLU A 187 3.43 -5.37 25.84
N HIS A 188 3.77 -4.41 24.98
CA HIS A 188 2.96 -4.08 23.79
C HIS A 188 2.80 -5.29 22.87
N LYS A 189 3.93 -6.01 22.60
CA LYS A 189 3.87 -7.19 21.73
C LYS A 189 2.97 -8.28 22.30
N MET A 190 3.09 -8.54 23.62
CA MET A 190 2.25 -9.54 24.29
C MET A 190 0.78 -9.15 24.23
N GLN A 191 0.45 -7.88 24.51
CA GLN A 191 -0.91 -7.39 24.43
C GLN A 191 -1.48 -7.62 23.02
N VAL A 192 -0.77 -7.19 21.99
CA VAL A 192 -1.20 -7.35 20.59
C VAL A 192 -1.44 -8.82 20.26
N LEU A 193 -0.54 -9.72 20.70
CA LEU A 193 -0.68 -11.15 20.44
C LEU A 193 -1.87 -11.76 21.20
N ASP A 194 -2.11 -11.33 22.44
CA ASP A 194 -3.29 -11.79 23.20
C ASP A 194 -4.61 -11.34 22.55
N GLU A 195 -4.60 -10.18 21.92
CA GLU A 195 -5.75 -9.65 21.17
C GLU A 195 -5.87 -10.29 19.77
N THR A 196 -4.89 -11.11 19.36
CA THR A 196 -4.89 -11.76 18.04
C THR A 196 -5.24 -13.23 18.23
N PRO A 197 -6.38 -13.73 17.69
CA PRO A 197 -6.77 -15.15 17.89
C PRO A 197 -5.71 -16.18 17.53
N LEU A 198 -4.92 -15.95 16.48
CA LEU A 198 -3.83 -16.88 16.11
C LEU A 198 -2.60 -16.76 17.00
N ARG A 199 -2.48 -15.69 17.83
CA ARG A 199 -1.41 -15.45 18.79
C ARG A 199 0.00 -15.49 18.21
N VAL A 200 0.14 -15.11 16.94
CA VAL A 200 1.44 -15.03 16.28
C VAL A 200 1.54 -13.74 15.47
N GLU A 201 2.76 -13.25 15.31
CA GLU A 201 3.08 -12.20 14.35
C GLU A 201 2.93 -12.77 12.94
N GLY A 202 2.23 -12.07 12.05
CA GLY A 202 1.88 -12.61 10.74
C GLY A 202 3.06 -12.83 9.80
N GLY A 203 4.05 -11.95 9.85
CA GLY A 203 5.14 -11.92 8.88
C GLY A 203 4.69 -11.36 7.53
N LEU A 204 5.64 -11.18 6.65
CA LEU A 204 5.36 -10.51 5.36
C LEU A 204 4.86 -11.50 4.28
N LYS A 205 5.15 -12.80 4.43
CA LYS A 205 4.77 -13.80 3.43
C LYS A 205 3.25 -13.87 3.21
N PRO A 206 2.37 -13.91 4.23
CA PRO A 206 0.92 -13.93 3.98
C PRO A 206 0.43 -12.71 3.21
N MET A 207 1.05 -11.55 3.41
CA MET A 207 0.70 -10.34 2.65
C MET A 207 1.08 -10.51 1.17
N ILE A 208 2.27 -11.06 0.89
CA ILE A 208 2.75 -11.31 -0.48
C ILE A 208 1.83 -12.34 -1.16
N ASP A 209 1.49 -13.43 -0.43
CA ASP A 209 0.60 -14.47 -0.95
C ASP A 209 -0.79 -13.88 -1.29
N THR A 210 -1.26 -12.92 -0.49
CA THR A 210 -2.55 -12.24 -0.75
C THR A 210 -2.46 -11.35 -1.99
N VAL A 211 -1.32 -10.66 -2.21
CA VAL A 211 -1.10 -9.91 -3.46
C VAL A 211 -1.18 -10.87 -4.66
N ARG A 212 -0.48 -12.01 -4.58
CA ARG A 212 -0.50 -13.02 -5.65
C ARG A 212 -1.91 -13.57 -5.87
N PHE A 213 -2.65 -13.86 -4.79
CA PHE A 213 -4.03 -14.33 -4.86
C PHE A 213 -4.93 -13.32 -5.59
N LEU A 214 -4.85 -12.04 -5.24
CA LEU A 214 -5.63 -10.98 -5.90
C LEU A 214 -5.23 -10.83 -7.37
N ARG A 215 -3.93 -10.94 -7.67
CA ARG A 215 -3.40 -10.87 -9.04
C ARG A 215 -3.95 -12.00 -9.90
N ASP A 216 -3.92 -13.22 -9.35
CA ASP A 216 -4.19 -14.44 -10.12
C ASP A 216 -5.68 -14.82 -10.14
N ASN A 217 -6.54 -14.07 -9.43
CA ASN A 217 -7.98 -14.27 -9.42
C ASN A 217 -8.69 -13.10 -10.12
N PRO A 218 -8.97 -13.20 -11.42
CA PRO A 218 -9.51 -12.08 -12.20
C PRO A 218 -10.97 -11.75 -11.91
N PHE A 219 -11.66 -12.52 -11.05
CA PHE A 219 -13.08 -12.27 -10.75
C PHE A 219 -13.27 -11.53 -9.43
N LEU A 220 -12.17 -11.02 -8.82
CA LEU A 220 -12.24 -10.24 -7.56
C LEU A 220 -12.01 -8.76 -7.83
N THR A 221 -12.98 -7.94 -7.48
CA THR A 221 -12.83 -6.47 -7.46
C THR A 221 -13.75 -5.86 -6.41
N GLY A 222 -13.31 -4.79 -5.77
CA GLY A 222 -14.05 -4.08 -4.73
C GLY A 222 -13.92 -4.72 -3.34
N GLU A 223 -13.08 -5.74 -3.20
CA GLU A 223 -12.94 -6.49 -1.95
C GLU A 223 -11.84 -5.91 -1.04
N SER A 224 -12.03 -6.08 0.26
CA SER A 224 -11.03 -5.80 1.29
C SER A 224 -10.70 -7.09 2.03
N ILE A 225 -9.49 -7.60 1.85
CA ILE A 225 -9.08 -8.87 2.45
C ILE A 225 -8.28 -8.61 3.73
N LYS A 226 -8.77 -9.09 4.86
CA LYS A 226 -8.05 -9.01 6.13
C LYS A 226 -6.95 -10.06 6.19
N VAL A 227 -5.75 -9.62 6.54
CA VAL A 227 -4.58 -10.49 6.80
C VAL A 227 -4.11 -10.11 8.21
N ASP A 228 -4.76 -10.68 9.24
CA ASP A 228 -4.67 -10.10 10.58
C ASP A 228 -4.66 -11.14 11.72
N GLY A 229 -4.63 -12.43 11.40
CA GLY A 229 -4.70 -13.47 12.44
C GLY A 229 -6.00 -13.47 13.24
N GLY A 230 -7.06 -12.82 12.69
CA GLY A 230 -8.36 -12.70 13.34
C GLY A 230 -8.48 -11.52 14.31
N ARG A 231 -7.48 -10.64 14.38
CA ARG A 231 -7.44 -9.54 15.36
C ARG A 231 -8.67 -8.62 15.23
N ALA A 232 -9.12 -8.31 14.04
CA ALA A 232 -10.26 -7.43 13.82
C ALA A 232 -11.57 -7.93 14.45
N LEU A 233 -11.63 -9.22 14.84
CA LEU A 233 -12.79 -9.78 15.51
C LEU A 233 -12.75 -9.53 17.03
N LYS A 234 -11.62 -9.07 17.56
CA LYS A 234 -11.42 -8.83 18.99
C LYS A 234 -11.27 -7.34 19.34
N LEU A 235 -11.03 -6.46 18.36
CA LEU A 235 -10.91 -5.01 18.57
C LEU A 235 -12.25 -4.34 18.88
#